data_77eb5d81c56c8ac1e4986d6898543dbf
#
_entry.id   77eb5d81c56c8ac1e4986d6898543dbf
#
_cell.length_a   1.000
_cell.length_b   1.000
_cell.length_c   1.000
_cell.angle_alpha   90.00
_cell.angle_beta   90.00
_cell.angle_gamma   90.00
#
_symmetry.space_group_name_H-M   'P 1'
#
loop_
_entity.id
_entity.type
_entity.pdbx_description
1 polymer ?
#
loop_
_entity_poly.entity_id
_entity_poly.type
_entity_poly.pdbx_seq_one_letter_code
_entity_poly.pdbx_strand_id
1 'polypeptide(L)'
;MTDASTQPRHNHLLAALPQDQWQRWLPHLEHVEMPLGQVLYEPGSTLSHVYFPTTAIVSLLYVMQNGESAEIAVVGNEGVVGVSLFMGGDSTPSRAVVQSAGGGFRLAAQLMKEEFNRGGPVLHLLLRYTQALITQMVQTAACNRHHSLDQQLCRWLLLRLDRLPGTEMVMTQQLIANMMGVPLDGATAGALKLHNAGLIDYVLGRIRVLNRRGLEKRTCECYAVVKKEYDRLLPDKLAA
;
A
#
# COMPACT_ATOMS: atom_id res chain seq x y z
N MET A 1 6.62 -8.79 24.20
CA MET A 1 5.91 -8.78 22.90
C MET A 1 6.94 -8.40 21.87
N THR A 2 7.28 -9.29 20.96
CA THR A 2 8.21 -9.00 19.85
C THR A 2 7.58 -7.94 18.95
N ASP A 3 8.36 -6.92 18.61
CA ASP A 3 7.91 -5.81 17.76
C ASP A 3 7.54 -6.35 16.36
N ALA A 4 6.32 -6.06 15.90
CA ALA A 4 5.82 -6.47 14.59
C ALA A 4 6.69 -5.96 13.45
N SER A 5 7.37 -4.83 13.63
CA SER A 5 8.26 -4.24 12.63
C SER A 5 9.44 -5.15 12.29
N THR A 6 9.93 -5.92 13.27
CA THR A 6 11.14 -6.75 13.16
C THR A 6 10.87 -8.21 12.77
N GLN A 7 9.61 -8.60 12.53
CA GLN A 7 9.25 -9.98 12.14
C GLN A 7 8.88 -10.04 10.64
N PRO A 8 9.68 -10.69 9.79
CA PRO A 8 9.41 -10.73 8.35
C PRO A 8 8.03 -11.32 8.01
N ARG A 9 7.56 -12.30 8.77
CA ARG A 9 6.25 -12.96 8.56
C ARG A 9 5.04 -12.12 8.97
N HIS A 10 5.23 -10.89 9.47
CA HIS A 10 4.16 -9.89 9.54
C HIS A 10 3.78 -9.35 8.14
N ASN A 11 4.65 -9.52 7.15
CA ASN A 11 4.25 -9.35 5.76
C ASN A 11 3.60 -10.64 5.25
N HIS A 12 2.38 -10.54 4.73
CA HIS A 12 1.55 -11.69 4.36
C HIS A 12 2.16 -12.49 3.18
N LEU A 13 2.84 -11.82 2.23
CA LEU A 13 3.52 -12.54 1.14
C LEU A 13 4.69 -13.36 1.68
N LEU A 14 5.48 -12.82 2.60
CA LEU A 14 6.56 -13.55 3.24
C LEU A 14 6.03 -14.68 4.13
N ALA A 15 4.89 -14.49 4.80
CA ALA A 15 4.24 -15.51 5.61
C ALA A 15 3.69 -16.67 4.76
N ALA A 16 3.26 -16.38 3.51
CA ALA A 16 2.72 -17.36 2.58
C ALA A 16 3.77 -18.17 1.81
N LEU A 17 5.06 -17.87 2.00
CA LEU A 17 6.12 -18.65 1.36
C LEU A 17 6.18 -20.07 1.94
N PRO A 18 6.24 -21.12 1.09
CA PRO A 18 6.54 -22.48 1.53
C PRO A 18 7.87 -22.55 2.28
N GLN A 19 8.03 -23.54 3.15
CA GLN A 19 9.14 -23.59 4.10
C GLN A 19 10.53 -23.61 3.45
N ASP A 20 10.66 -24.29 2.34
CA ASP A 20 11.93 -24.37 1.59
C ASP A 20 12.29 -23.02 0.93
N GLN A 21 11.31 -22.28 0.38
CA GLN A 21 11.52 -20.94 -0.14
C GLN A 21 11.79 -19.95 0.99
N TRP A 22 11.09 -20.07 2.10
CA TRP A 22 11.35 -19.26 3.28
C TRP A 22 12.78 -19.40 3.79
N GLN A 23 13.29 -20.64 3.88
CA GLN A 23 14.66 -20.90 4.34
C GLN A 23 15.71 -20.32 3.39
N ARG A 24 15.44 -20.27 2.07
CA ARG A 24 16.34 -19.63 1.10
C ARG A 24 16.33 -18.11 1.20
N TRP A 25 15.17 -17.50 1.48
CA TRP A 25 15.04 -16.04 1.50
C TRP A 25 15.50 -15.43 2.81
N LEU A 26 15.24 -16.10 3.94
CA LEU A 26 15.48 -15.56 5.28
C LEU A 26 16.91 -15.00 5.48
N PRO A 27 18.00 -15.63 5.04
CA PRO A 27 19.36 -15.10 5.20
C PRO A 27 19.62 -13.81 4.40
N HIS A 28 18.77 -13.49 3.43
CA HIS A 28 18.90 -12.36 2.51
C HIS A 28 17.88 -11.24 2.74
N LEU A 29 16.95 -11.46 3.67
CA LEU A 29 15.99 -10.43 4.07
C LEU A 29 16.66 -9.46 5.03
N GLU A 30 16.80 -8.22 4.62
CA GLU A 30 17.37 -7.16 5.43
C GLU A 30 16.24 -6.32 6.05
N HIS A 31 16.20 -6.21 7.38
CA HIS A 31 15.28 -5.29 8.05
C HIS A 31 15.65 -3.84 7.72
N VAL A 32 14.64 -3.03 7.43
CA VAL A 32 14.81 -1.60 7.14
C VAL A 32 13.74 -0.78 7.84
N GLU A 33 14.18 0.32 8.44
CA GLU A 33 13.27 1.37 8.87
C GLU A 33 12.79 2.15 7.65
N MET A 34 11.52 2.51 7.65
CA MET A 34 10.85 3.23 6.58
C MET A 34 10.27 4.52 7.16
N PRO A 35 11.07 5.60 7.30
CA PRO A 35 10.57 6.86 7.83
C PRO A 35 9.59 7.54 6.86
N LEU A 36 8.65 8.31 7.42
CA LEU A 36 7.66 9.07 6.66
C LEU A 36 8.35 9.97 5.62
N GLY A 37 7.86 9.93 4.39
CA GLY A 37 8.36 10.71 3.27
C GLY A 37 9.58 10.13 2.57
N GLN A 38 10.15 9.01 3.03
CA GLN A 38 11.26 8.35 2.33
C GLN A 38 10.79 7.89 0.95
N VAL A 39 11.57 8.25 -0.07
CA VAL A 39 11.39 7.74 -1.43
C VAL A 39 12.18 6.44 -1.57
N LEU A 40 11.49 5.35 -1.93
CA LEU A 40 12.10 4.05 -2.15
C LEU A 40 12.64 3.91 -3.57
N TYR A 41 11.95 4.51 -4.54
CA TYR A 41 12.42 4.68 -5.91
C TYR A 41 11.73 5.86 -6.61
N GLU A 42 12.44 6.46 -7.55
CA GLU A 42 11.97 7.54 -8.40
C GLU A 42 11.55 7.00 -9.80
N PRO A 43 10.69 7.75 -10.54
CA PRO A 43 10.33 7.39 -11.90
C PRO A 43 11.56 7.17 -12.79
N GLY A 44 11.58 6.05 -13.52
CA GLY A 44 12.65 5.69 -14.45
C GLY A 44 13.94 5.19 -13.79
N SER A 45 14.06 5.22 -12.47
CA SER A 45 15.25 4.67 -11.79
C SER A 45 15.25 3.14 -11.85
N THR A 46 16.44 2.55 -11.97
CA THR A 46 16.63 1.10 -11.87
C THR A 46 16.47 0.67 -10.42
N LEU A 47 15.57 -0.26 -10.16
CA LEU A 47 15.31 -0.77 -8.82
C LEU A 47 16.40 -1.76 -8.40
N SER A 48 17.01 -1.52 -7.26
CA SER A 48 18.02 -2.41 -6.66
C SER A 48 17.42 -3.42 -5.68
N HIS A 49 16.25 -3.16 -5.15
CA HIS A 49 15.56 -4.00 -4.15
C HIS A 49 14.05 -4.00 -4.38
N VAL A 50 13.39 -5.04 -3.90
CA VAL A 50 11.97 -5.03 -3.54
C VAL A 50 11.82 -4.83 -2.04
N TYR A 51 10.67 -4.28 -1.61
CA TYR A 51 10.40 -4.01 -0.20
C TYR A 51 9.10 -4.69 0.24
N PHE A 52 9.15 -5.34 1.39
CA PHE A 52 8.04 -6.01 2.05
C PHE A 52 7.70 -5.24 3.34
N PRO A 53 6.77 -4.28 3.31
CA PRO A 53 6.38 -3.57 4.53
C PRO A 53 5.80 -4.54 5.57
N THR A 54 6.07 -4.30 6.85
CA THR A 54 5.46 -5.03 7.97
C THR A 54 4.53 -4.13 8.78
N THR A 55 4.94 -2.89 9.00
CA THR A 55 4.14 -1.86 9.70
C THR A 55 4.12 -0.53 8.94
N ALA A 56 5.02 -0.33 7.97
CA ALA A 56 5.00 0.84 7.11
C ALA A 56 3.88 0.74 6.05
N ILE A 57 3.46 1.90 5.54
CA ILE A 57 2.60 2.01 4.36
C ILE A 57 3.34 2.79 3.28
N VAL A 58 3.33 2.28 2.06
CA VAL A 58 3.97 2.89 0.89
C VAL A 58 2.91 3.25 -0.14
N SER A 59 2.91 4.49 -0.62
CA SER A 59 2.10 4.95 -1.74
C SER A 59 2.86 4.83 -3.04
N LEU A 60 2.21 4.28 -4.05
CA LEU A 60 2.66 4.31 -5.43
C LEU A 60 2.02 5.50 -6.12
N LEU A 61 2.84 6.46 -6.56
CA LEU A 61 2.40 7.71 -7.15
C LEU A 61 2.75 7.76 -8.63
N TYR A 62 1.84 8.28 -9.43
CA TYR A 62 2.17 8.75 -10.76
C TYR A 62 2.44 10.26 -10.69
N VAL A 63 3.60 10.68 -11.18
CA VAL A 63 4.01 12.09 -11.18
C VAL A 63 3.90 12.62 -12.61
N MET A 64 3.12 13.67 -12.79
CA MET A 64 2.90 14.32 -14.07
C MET A 64 4.06 15.27 -14.42
N GLN A 65 4.17 15.66 -15.68
CA GLN A 65 5.23 16.58 -16.15
C GLN A 65 5.20 17.96 -15.46
N ASN A 66 4.02 18.41 -15.03
CA ASN A 66 3.85 19.66 -14.28
C ASN A 66 4.16 19.55 -12.79
N GLY A 67 4.59 18.35 -12.31
CA GLY A 67 4.91 18.07 -10.92
C GLY A 67 3.71 17.63 -10.05
N GLU A 68 2.48 17.70 -10.57
CA GLU A 68 1.32 17.14 -9.88
C GLU A 68 1.44 15.63 -9.78
N SER A 69 0.87 15.06 -8.72
CA SER A 69 0.90 13.62 -8.51
C SER A 69 -0.45 13.10 -8.04
N ALA A 70 -0.70 11.82 -8.30
CA ALA A 70 -1.85 11.12 -7.75
C ALA A 70 -1.43 9.72 -7.33
N GLU A 71 -2.01 9.24 -6.22
CA GLU A 71 -1.82 7.89 -5.77
C GLU A 71 -2.58 6.91 -6.68
N ILE A 72 -1.85 5.96 -7.22
CA ILE A 72 -2.43 4.89 -8.04
C ILE A 72 -2.70 3.62 -7.23
N ALA A 73 -1.89 3.37 -6.20
CA ALA A 73 -2.07 2.25 -5.26
C ALA A 73 -1.37 2.51 -3.94
N VAL A 74 -1.76 1.76 -2.93
CA VAL A 74 -1.13 1.72 -1.60
C VAL A 74 -0.71 0.29 -1.29
N VAL A 75 0.46 0.12 -0.70
CA VAL A 75 1.05 -1.16 -0.31
C VAL A 75 1.40 -1.12 1.17
N GLY A 76 0.96 -2.12 1.91
CA GLY A 76 1.30 -2.36 3.31
C GLY A 76 1.80 -3.78 3.53
N ASN A 77 1.48 -4.34 4.68
CA ASN A 77 1.90 -5.68 5.08
C ASN A 77 1.31 -6.82 4.22
N GLU A 78 0.34 -6.54 3.37
CA GLU A 78 -0.25 -7.53 2.44
C GLU A 78 0.55 -7.70 1.14
N GLY A 79 1.58 -6.88 0.89
CA GLY A 79 2.17 -6.79 -0.43
C GLY A 79 3.68 -6.59 -0.50
N VAL A 80 4.13 -6.32 -1.72
CA VAL A 80 5.52 -6.00 -2.05
C VAL A 80 5.59 -4.77 -2.95
N VAL A 81 6.55 -3.89 -2.67
CA VAL A 81 6.88 -2.71 -3.48
C VAL A 81 8.01 -3.07 -4.44
N GLY A 82 7.87 -2.72 -5.72
CA GLY A 82 8.88 -3.00 -6.75
C GLY A 82 8.51 -4.15 -7.70
N VAL A 83 7.20 -4.33 -7.99
CA VAL A 83 6.71 -5.40 -8.89
C VAL A 83 7.35 -5.38 -10.28
N SER A 84 7.76 -4.21 -10.80
CA SER A 84 8.44 -4.08 -12.08
C SER A 84 9.72 -4.92 -12.19
N LEU A 85 10.40 -5.20 -11.07
CA LEU A 85 11.61 -6.02 -11.05
C LEU A 85 11.39 -7.43 -11.56
N PHE A 86 10.36 -8.11 -11.09
CA PHE A 86 10.08 -9.48 -11.52
C PHE A 86 9.17 -9.55 -12.75
N MET A 87 8.55 -8.43 -13.15
CA MET A 87 7.84 -8.33 -14.42
C MET A 87 8.77 -8.05 -15.61
N GLY A 88 10.08 -7.90 -15.39
CA GLY A 88 11.09 -7.73 -16.43
C GLY A 88 11.37 -6.28 -16.86
N GLY A 89 10.74 -5.30 -16.17
CA GLY A 89 10.89 -3.88 -16.56
C GLY A 89 12.07 -3.17 -15.89
N ASP A 90 12.59 -3.68 -14.78
CA ASP A 90 13.67 -3.14 -13.94
C ASP A 90 13.45 -1.69 -13.43
N SER A 91 12.58 -0.95 -14.05
CA SER A 91 12.18 0.42 -13.71
C SER A 91 10.66 0.59 -13.91
N THR A 92 10.14 1.71 -13.44
CA THR A 92 8.71 2.05 -13.57
C THR A 92 8.57 3.57 -13.71
N PRO A 93 7.53 4.09 -14.41
CA PRO A 93 7.25 5.52 -14.44
C PRO A 93 6.61 6.04 -13.13
N SER A 94 6.38 5.19 -12.15
CA SER A 94 5.82 5.58 -10.85
C SER A 94 6.92 5.85 -9.82
N ARG A 95 6.58 6.64 -8.78
CA ARG A 95 7.36 6.85 -7.57
C ARG A 95 6.79 6.00 -6.44
N ALA A 96 7.63 5.43 -5.58
CA ALA A 96 7.20 4.84 -4.31
C ALA A 96 7.68 5.69 -3.14
N VAL A 97 6.74 6.13 -2.28
CA VAL A 97 7.04 6.96 -1.12
C VAL A 97 6.38 6.40 0.13
N VAL A 98 7.11 6.40 1.24
CA VAL A 98 6.60 5.98 2.55
C VAL A 98 5.57 6.99 3.04
N GLN A 99 4.33 6.52 3.18
CA GLN A 99 3.18 7.33 3.58
C GLN A 99 2.89 7.25 5.09
N SER A 100 3.20 6.11 5.71
CA SER A 100 3.15 5.92 7.15
C SER A 100 4.46 5.28 7.58
N ALA A 101 5.15 5.93 8.53
CA ALA A 101 6.39 5.41 9.07
C ALA A 101 6.19 4.05 9.73
N GLY A 102 7.19 3.19 9.63
CA GLY A 102 7.20 1.84 10.20
C GLY A 102 8.43 1.07 9.74
N GLY A 103 8.38 -0.24 9.87
CA GLY A 103 9.42 -1.14 9.42
C GLY A 103 8.98 -2.01 8.26
N GLY A 104 9.94 -2.69 7.68
CA GLY A 104 9.77 -3.69 6.64
C GLY A 104 11.05 -4.44 6.36
N PHE A 105 11.03 -5.26 5.33
CA PHE A 105 12.20 -5.98 4.86
C PHE A 105 12.46 -5.67 3.40
N ARG A 106 13.72 -5.67 3.00
CA ARG A 106 14.10 -5.58 1.59
C ARG A 106 14.82 -6.84 1.14
N LEU A 107 14.68 -7.14 -0.13
CA LEU A 107 15.38 -8.24 -0.80
C LEU A 107 16.03 -7.70 -2.06
N ALA A 108 17.27 -8.07 -2.31
CA ALA A 108 18.00 -7.65 -3.51
C ALA A 108 17.28 -8.06 -4.79
N ALA A 109 17.28 -7.16 -5.80
CA ALA A 109 16.63 -7.35 -7.09
C ALA A 109 17.04 -8.66 -7.78
N GLN A 110 18.33 -8.99 -7.73
CA GLN A 110 18.86 -10.20 -8.35
C GLN A 110 18.22 -11.47 -7.78
N LEU A 111 18.14 -11.57 -6.44
CA LEU A 111 17.53 -12.71 -5.77
C LEU A 111 16.04 -12.84 -6.08
N MET A 112 15.33 -11.71 -6.15
CA MET A 112 13.92 -11.69 -6.55
C MET A 112 13.73 -12.23 -7.97
N LYS A 113 14.55 -11.79 -8.92
CA LYS A 113 14.52 -12.26 -10.31
C LYS A 113 14.84 -13.74 -10.43
N GLU A 114 15.86 -14.22 -9.71
CA GLU A 114 16.23 -15.63 -9.68
C GLU A 114 15.08 -16.51 -9.18
N GLU A 115 14.43 -16.13 -8.08
CA GLU A 115 13.30 -16.89 -7.54
C GLU A 115 12.07 -16.82 -8.46
N PHE A 116 11.79 -15.69 -9.07
CA PHE A 116 10.71 -15.57 -10.05
C PHE A 116 10.95 -16.48 -11.27
N ASN A 117 12.18 -16.51 -11.78
CA ASN A 117 12.57 -17.31 -12.94
C ASN A 117 12.62 -18.83 -12.65
N ARG A 118 12.78 -19.24 -11.38
CA ARG A 118 12.66 -20.65 -10.97
C ARG A 118 11.25 -21.20 -11.17
N GLY A 119 10.25 -20.31 -11.19
CA GLY A 119 8.85 -20.71 -11.27
C GLY A 119 8.30 -21.25 -9.95
N GLY A 120 7.24 -22.05 -10.04
CA GLY A 120 6.65 -22.71 -8.88
C GLY A 120 5.84 -21.80 -7.97
N PRO A 121 5.76 -22.12 -6.66
CA PRO A 121 4.86 -21.41 -5.72
C PRO A 121 5.12 -19.91 -5.58
N VAL A 122 6.38 -19.48 -5.60
CA VAL A 122 6.76 -18.06 -5.48
C VAL A 122 6.24 -17.27 -6.69
N LEU A 123 6.47 -17.80 -7.90
CA LEU A 123 5.95 -17.19 -9.14
C LEU A 123 4.43 -17.01 -9.05
N HIS A 124 3.69 -18.06 -8.69
CA HIS A 124 2.23 -18.00 -8.59
C HIS A 124 1.75 -17.02 -7.51
N LEU A 125 2.44 -16.95 -6.37
CA LEU A 125 2.14 -15.99 -5.31
C LEU A 125 2.32 -14.54 -5.80
N LEU A 126 3.45 -14.25 -6.44
CA LEU A 126 3.75 -12.92 -6.98
C LEU A 126 2.80 -12.52 -8.10
N LEU A 127 2.40 -13.43 -8.98
CA LEU A 127 1.41 -13.17 -10.04
C LEU A 127 0.02 -12.87 -9.46
N ARG A 128 -0.42 -13.62 -8.43
CA ARG A 128 -1.69 -13.33 -7.74
C ARG A 128 -1.68 -11.97 -7.05
N TYR A 129 -0.56 -11.63 -6.37
CA TYR A 129 -0.40 -10.30 -5.79
C TYR A 129 -0.44 -9.20 -6.87
N THR A 130 0.25 -9.41 -7.99
CA THR A 130 0.24 -8.45 -9.11
C THR A 130 -1.16 -8.25 -9.66
N GLN A 131 -1.97 -9.30 -9.77
CA GLN A 131 -3.37 -9.21 -10.18
C GLN A 131 -4.18 -8.37 -9.18
N ALA A 132 -4.03 -8.60 -7.87
CA ALA A 132 -4.70 -7.81 -6.84
C ALA A 132 -4.29 -6.33 -6.90
N LEU A 133 -3.00 -6.06 -7.09
CA LEU A 133 -2.48 -4.69 -7.23
C LEU A 133 -3.03 -4.00 -8.48
N ILE A 134 -3.09 -4.68 -9.63
CA ILE A 134 -3.72 -4.17 -10.86
C ILE A 134 -5.20 -3.85 -10.60
N THR A 135 -5.93 -4.73 -9.92
CA THR A 135 -7.33 -4.45 -9.54
C THR A 135 -7.45 -3.19 -8.69
N GLN A 136 -6.55 -2.99 -7.72
CA GLN A 136 -6.54 -1.76 -6.92
C GLN A 136 -6.31 -0.52 -7.79
N MET A 137 -5.35 -0.55 -8.73
CA MET A 137 -5.06 0.56 -9.65
C MET A 137 -6.25 0.89 -10.55
N VAL A 138 -6.88 -0.13 -11.16
CA VAL A 138 -8.05 0.03 -12.02
C VAL A 138 -9.23 0.61 -11.24
N GLN A 139 -9.50 0.08 -10.04
CA GLN A 139 -10.56 0.60 -9.17
C GLN A 139 -10.26 2.02 -8.69
N THR A 140 -9.00 2.39 -8.50
CA THR A 140 -8.62 3.77 -8.17
C THR A 140 -8.97 4.72 -9.33
N ALA A 141 -8.60 4.36 -10.56
CA ALA A 141 -8.92 5.16 -11.75
C ALA A 141 -10.44 5.31 -11.96
N ALA A 142 -11.20 4.21 -11.88
CA ALA A 142 -12.65 4.22 -11.99
C ALA A 142 -13.30 5.05 -10.87
N CYS A 143 -12.85 4.89 -9.64
CA CYS A 143 -13.33 5.65 -8.48
C CYS A 143 -13.12 7.15 -8.64
N ASN A 144 -11.92 7.56 -9.07
CA ASN A 144 -11.59 8.97 -9.27
C ASN A 144 -12.45 9.61 -10.38
N ARG A 145 -12.91 8.83 -11.35
CA ARG A 145 -13.74 9.32 -12.46
C ARG A 145 -15.23 9.41 -12.11
N HIS A 146 -15.75 8.45 -11.32
CA HIS A 146 -17.20 8.22 -11.22
C HIS A 146 -17.78 8.49 -9.83
N HIS A 147 -16.97 8.55 -8.78
CA HIS A 147 -17.46 8.73 -7.42
C HIS A 147 -17.16 10.12 -6.86
N SER A 148 -17.98 10.54 -5.90
CA SER A 148 -17.77 11.81 -5.22
C SER A 148 -16.48 11.80 -4.39
N LEU A 149 -15.90 12.98 -4.18
CA LEU A 149 -14.70 13.14 -3.35
C LEU A 149 -14.89 12.58 -1.92
N ASP A 150 -16.09 12.70 -1.38
CA ASP A 150 -16.47 12.15 -0.09
C ASP A 150 -16.35 10.62 -0.06
N GLN A 151 -16.86 9.93 -1.10
CA GLN A 151 -16.71 8.47 -1.24
C GLN A 151 -15.27 8.03 -1.47
N GLN A 152 -14.54 8.78 -2.30
CA GLN A 152 -13.11 8.54 -2.54
C GLN A 152 -12.30 8.66 -1.26
N LEU A 153 -12.54 9.71 -0.45
CA LEU A 153 -11.84 9.92 0.81
C LEU A 153 -12.14 8.80 1.83
N CYS A 154 -13.41 8.36 1.92
CA CYS A 154 -13.77 7.22 2.76
C CYS A 154 -13.03 5.94 2.34
N ARG A 155 -13.01 5.62 1.03
CA ARG A 155 -12.27 4.49 0.48
C ARG A 155 -10.78 4.57 0.80
N TRP A 156 -10.20 5.74 0.59
CA TRP A 156 -8.79 6.01 0.81
C TRP A 156 -8.38 5.80 2.27
N LEU A 157 -9.20 6.28 3.22
CA LEU A 157 -9.00 6.07 4.65
C LEU A 157 -9.13 4.59 5.03
N LEU A 158 -10.13 3.89 4.51
CA LEU A 158 -10.37 2.47 4.81
C LEU A 158 -9.23 1.58 4.33
N LEU A 159 -8.70 1.83 3.12
CA LEU A 159 -7.54 1.08 2.59
C LEU A 159 -6.30 1.22 3.48
N ARG A 160 -6.14 2.35 4.16
CA ARG A 160 -5.04 2.54 5.11
C ARG A 160 -5.30 1.89 6.46
N LEU A 161 -6.53 2.00 6.96
CA LEU A 161 -6.94 1.31 8.19
C LEU A 161 -6.78 -0.20 8.13
N ASP A 162 -6.96 -0.79 6.96
CA ASP A 162 -6.74 -2.23 6.75
C ASP A 162 -5.27 -2.63 6.92
N ARG A 163 -4.34 -1.66 6.83
CA ARG A 163 -2.87 -1.84 6.85
C ARG A 163 -2.20 -1.31 8.10
N LEU A 164 -2.92 -0.58 8.93
CA LEU A 164 -2.40 0.01 10.16
C LEU A 164 -2.78 -0.83 11.38
N PRO A 165 -1.91 -0.96 12.38
CA PRO A 165 -2.24 -1.63 13.64
C PRO A 165 -3.21 -0.84 14.52
N GLY A 166 -3.57 0.39 14.13
CA GLY A 166 -4.42 1.29 14.92
C GLY A 166 -5.36 2.12 14.07
N THR A 167 -5.94 3.16 14.66
CA THR A 167 -6.93 4.05 14.03
C THR A 167 -6.39 5.43 13.70
N GLU A 168 -5.12 5.70 14.01
CA GLU A 168 -4.49 7.00 13.78
C GLU A 168 -3.48 6.96 12.64
N MET A 169 -3.42 8.04 11.89
CA MET A 169 -2.45 8.25 10.81
C MET A 169 -1.98 9.70 10.78
N VAL A 170 -0.69 9.92 10.50
CA VAL A 170 -0.15 11.26 10.25
C VAL A 170 -0.53 11.68 8.84
N MET A 171 -1.35 12.73 8.71
CA MET A 171 -1.94 13.08 7.43
C MET A 171 -2.33 14.56 7.39
N THR A 172 -1.57 15.37 6.68
CA THR A 172 -1.92 16.77 6.45
C THR A 172 -2.94 16.90 5.32
N GLN A 173 -3.71 18.00 5.29
CA GLN A 173 -4.65 18.28 4.20
C GLN A 173 -3.95 18.37 2.84
N GLN A 174 -2.76 18.98 2.81
CA GLN A 174 -1.93 19.04 1.60
C GLN A 174 -1.54 17.64 1.11
N LEU A 175 -1.21 16.75 2.03
CA LEU A 175 -0.86 15.38 1.68
C LEU A 175 -2.07 14.63 1.12
N ILE A 176 -3.26 14.78 1.73
CA ILE A 176 -4.52 14.22 1.21
C ILE A 176 -4.78 14.74 -0.21
N ALA A 177 -4.67 16.06 -0.41
CA ALA A 177 -4.88 16.71 -1.71
C ALA A 177 -3.94 16.12 -2.78
N ASN A 178 -2.66 16.04 -2.47
CA ASN A 178 -1.63 15.50 -3.38
C ASN A 178 -1.88 14.02 -3.72
N MET A 179 -2.23 13.20 -2.70
CA MET A 179 -2.48 11.77 -2.89
C MET A 179 -3.74 11.51 -3.72
N MET A 180 -4.79 12.29 -3.48
CA MET A 180 -6.05 12.15 -4.20
C MET A 180 -6.06 12.86 -5.57
N GLY A 181 -5.05 13.66 -5.88
CA GLY A 181 -4.99 14.45 -7.11
C GLY A 181 -6.11 15.49 -7.20
N VAL A 182 -6.44 16.14 -6.07
CA VAL A 182 -7.52 17.13 -5.98
C VAL A 182 -7.01 18.46 -5.40
N PRO A 183 -7.70 19.59 -5.64
CA PRO A 183 -7.35 20.86 -5.00
C PRO A 183 -7.43 20.77 -3.47
N LEU A 184 -6.56 21.53 -2.78
CA LEU A 184 -6.48 21.58 -1.32
C LEU A 184 -7.83 21.89 -0.66
N ASP A 185 -8.59 22.84 -1.23
CA ASP A 185 -9.90 23.23 -0.72
C ASP A 185 -10.89 22.06 -0.75
N GLY A 186 -10.84 21.23 -1.80
CA GLY A 186 -11.67 20.04 -1.91
C GLY A 186 -11.31 18.99 -0.84
N ALA A 187 -10.02 18.73 -0.65
CA ALA A 187 -9.55 17.82 0.39
C ALA A 187 -9.94 18.31 1.80
N THR A 188 -9.78 19.62 2.06
CA THR A 188 -10.16 20.26 3.31
C THR A 188 -11.67 20.15 3.57
N ALA A 189 -12.50 20.48 2.58
CA ALA A 189 -13.95 20.37 2.70
C ALA A 189 -14.42 18.93 2.91
N GLY A 190 -13.79 17.95 2.24
CA GLY A 190 -14.06 16.52 2.42
C GLY A 190 -13.74 16.06 3.84
N ALA A 191 -12.54 16.38 4.35
CA ALA A 191 -12.13 16.04 5.71
C ALA A 191 -13.07 16.67 6.76
N LEU A 192 -13.46 17.93 6.58
CA LEU A 192 -14.39 18.62 7.48
C LEU A 192 -15.79 17.98 7.49
N LYS A 193 -16.29 17.52 6.34
CA LYS A 193 -17.57 16.77 6.27
C LYS A 193 -17.51 15.46 7.07
N LEU A 194 -16.41 14.72 6.99
CA LEU A 194 -16.26 13.49 7.75
C LEU A 194 -16.11 13.77 9.25
N HIS A 195 -15.40 14.82 9.63
CA HIS A 195 -15.27 15.27 11.01
C HIS A 195 -16.63 15.66 11.60
N ASN A 196 -17.40 16.53 10.92
CA ASN A 196 -18.73 16.96 11.37
C ASN A 196 -19.74 15.81 11.44
N ALA A 197 -19.54 14.76 10.65
CA ALA A 197 -20.34 13.53 10.72
C ALA A 197 -19.88 12.56 11.85
N GLY A 198 -18.88 12.93 12.64
CA GLY A 198 -18.34 12.10 13.73
C GLY A 198 -17.64 10.81 13.26
N LEU A 199 -17.18 10.79 12.01
CA LEU A 199 -16.51 9.63 11.43
C LEU A 199 -15.00 9.63 11.67
N ILE A 200 -14.42 10.81 11.69
CA ILE A 200 -12.99 11.03 11.98
C ILE A 200 -12.83 12.19 12.97
N ASP A 201 -11.72 12.19 13.67
CA ASP A 201 -11.16 13.38 14.32
C ASP A 201 -9.96 13.84 13.52
N TYR A 202 -9.80 15.15 13.34
CA TYR A 202 -8.72 15.73 12.55
C TYR A 202 -8.07 16.88 13.32
N VAL A 203 -6.90 16.62 13.91
CA VAL A 203 -6.18 17.55 14.74
C VAL A 203 -4.70 17.58 14.38
N LEU A 204 -4.14 18.77 14.13
CA LEU A 204 -2.70 19.01 13.93
C LEU A 204 -2.03 18.07 12.91
N GLY A 205 -2.69 17.84 11.77
CA GLY A 205 -2.15 16.97 10.71
C GLY A 205 -2.20 15.48 11.05
N ARG A 206 -3.07 15.08 11.98
CA ARG A 206 -3.36 13.69 12.32
C ARG A 206 -4.84 13.40 12.11
N ILE A 207 -5.13 12.27 11.51
CA ILE A 207 -6.48 11.72 11.41
C ILE A 207 -6.59 10.55 12.37
N ARG A 208 -7.64 10.58 13.19
CA ARG A 208 -8.10 9.43 13.96
C ARG A 208 -9.46 9.01 13.44
N VAL A 209 -9.60 7.77 13.04
CA VAL A 209 -10.92 7.24 12.66
C VAL A 209 -11.69 6.85 13.91
N LEU A 210 -12.86 7.51 14.09
CA LEU A 210 -13.76 7.28 15.22
C LEU A 210 -14.80 6.21 14.92
N ASN A 211 -15.27 6.14 13.66
CA ASN A 211 -16.34 5.24 13.26
C ASN A 211 -16.05 4.59 11.90
N ARG A 212 -15.34 3.44 11.95
CA ARG A 212 -15.03 2.65 10.75
C ARG A 212 -16.28 2.20 10.00
N ARG A 213 -17.30 1.70 10.70
CA ARG A 213 -18.57 1.26 10.08
C ARG A 213 -19.28 2.41 9.37
N GLY A 214 -19.18 3.63 9.89
CA GLY A 214 -19.70 4.83 9.25
C GLY A 214 -18.98 5.14 7.93
N LEU A 215 -17.65 5.00 7.89
CA LEU A 215 -16.87 5.12 6.66
C LEU A 215 -17.25 4.04 5.63
N GLU A 216 -17.41 2.78 6.08
CA GLU A 216 -17.81 1.64 5.22
C GLU A 216 -19.20 1.83 4.60
N LYS A 217 -20.14 2.46 5.32
CA LYS A 217 -21.47 2.81 4.77
C LYS A 217 -21.43 3.98 3.80
N ARG A 218 -20.45 4.85 3.91
CA ARG A 218 -20.35 6.08 3.12
C ARG A 218 -19.44 5.94 1.90
N THR A 219 -18.55 4.96 1.90
CA THR A 219 -17.67 4.67 0.76
C THR A 219 -18.46 4.11 -0.43
N CYS A 220 -17.81 4.08 -1.59
CA CYS A 220 -18.33 3.40 -2.77
C CYS A 220 -17.97 1.91 -2.77
N GLU A 221 -18.55 1.15 -3.69
CA GLU A 221 -18.28 -0.27 -3.93
C GLU A 221 -16.80 -0.58 -4.21
N CYS A 222 -16.05 0.41 -4.71
CA CYS A 222 -14.63 0.24 -5.05
C CYS A 222 -13.77 -0.27 -3.89
N TYR A 223 -14.10 0.11 -2.65
CA TYR A 223 -13.43 -0.44 -1.47
C TYR A 223 -13.65 -1.94 -1.33
N ALA A 224 -14.92 -2.36 -1.41
CA ALA A 224 -15.30 -3.76 -1.24
C ALA A 224 -14.74 -4.64 -2.38
N VAL A 225 -14.69 -4.14 -3.61
CA VAL A 225 -14.10 -4.84 -4.76
C VAL A 225 -12.62 -5.12 -4.52
N VAL A 226 -11.85 -4.10 -4.13
CA VAL A 226 -10.41 -4.25 -3.84
C VAL A 226 -10.20 -5.24 -2.70
N LYS A 227 -10.92 -5.05 -1.58
CA LYS A 227 -10.77 -5.93 -0.41
C LYS A 227 -11.06 -7.40 -0.76
N LYS A 228 -12.20 -7.68 -1.43
CA LYS A 228 -12.56 -9.05 -1.84
C LYS A 228 -11.53 -9.68 -2.77
N GLU A 229 -10.91 -8.89 -3.65
CA GLU A 229 -9.93 -9.42 -4.58
C GLU A 229 -8.61 -9.76 -3.87
N TYR A 230 -8.17 -8.94 -2.92
CA TYR A 230 -7.04 -9.27 -2.06
C TYR A 230 -7.32 -10.51 -1.22
N ASP A 231 -8.48 -10.59 -0.56
CA ASP A 231 -8.89 -11.75 0.26
C ASP A 231 -8.96 -13.05 -0.59
N ARG A 232 -9.40 -12.95 -1.86
CA ARG A 232 -9.51 -14.09 -2.79
C ARG A 232 -8.16 -14.60 -3.29
N LEU A 233 -7.26 -13.65 -3.64
CA LEU A 233 -5.99 -13.97 -4.30
C LEU A 233 -4.86 -14.25 -3.31
N LEU A 234 -4.91 -13.61 -2.15
CA LEU A 234 -3.92 -13.70 -1.09
C LEU A 234 -4.60 -14.21 0.19
N PRO A 235 -4.86 -15.51 0.27
CA PRO A 235 -5.52 -16.07 1.44
C PRO A 235 -4.71 -15.73 2.70
N ASP A 236 -5.39 -15.19 3.70
CA ASP A 236 -4.86 -14.97 5.02
C ASP A 236 -4.32 -16.27 5.58
N LYS A 237 -3.03 -16.26 5.88
CA LYS A 237 -2.32 -17.24 6.69
C LYS A 237 -2.40 -18.68 6.18
N LEU A 238 -1.26 -19.24 5.94
CA LEU A 238 -1.08 -20.67 6.10
C LEU A 238 -1.90 -21.11 7.31
N ALA A 239 -2.95 -21.90 7.05
CA ALA A 239 -3.53 -22.74 8.09
C ALA A 239 -2.33 -23.48 8.69
N ALA A 240 -2.06 -23.19 9.95
CA ALA A 240 -1.00 -23.80 10.72
C ALA A 240 -1.22 -25.30 10.82
#